data_31c206a8e3c18bfb2a782e1e8cee06ba
#
_entry.id   31c206a8e3c18bfb2a782e1e8cee06ba
#
_cell.length_a   1.000
_cell.length_b   1.000
_cell.length_c   1.000
_cell.angle_alpha   90.00
_cell.angle_beta   90.00
_cell.angle_gamma   90.00
#
_symmetry.space_group_name_H-M   'P 1'
#
loop_
_entity.id
_entity.type
_entity.pdbx_description
1 polymer ?
#
loop_
_entity_poly.entity_id
_entity_poly.type
_entity_poly.pdbx_seq_one_letter_code
_entity_poly.pdbx_strand_id
1 'polypeptide(L)'
;QWYFGMKLHIGVDSQTGLAHSAVVTAANVHDKHPLPDLLHGNEQRVYGDSAYASQKALIASKAPKARDFTNQRTRRAGEVDEVQRAKNRNKSRVRARVEHVFAVVKRLWGFTKVRYRGLQKNATRAFTALALANIYLCRSHLLGQVRP
;
A
#
# COMPACT_ATOMS: atom_id res chain seq x y z
N GLN A 1 -10.47 23.88 -4.06
CA GLN A 1 -11.55 22.93 -4.32
C GLN A 1 -11.60 21.90 -3.19
N TRP A 2 -12.71 21.87 -2.46
CA TRP A 2 -12.89 20.95 -1.33
C TRP A 2 -13.33 19.58 -1.85
N TYR A 3 -12.51 18.56 -1.68
CA TYR A 3 -12.88 17.19 -2.02
C TYR A 3 -13.41 16.46 -0.79
N PHE A 4 -14.66 16.07 -0.83
CA PHE A 4 -15.22 15.12 0.13
C PHE A 4 -14.85 13.72 -0.30
N GLY A 5 -14.03 13.03 0.50
CA GLY A 5 -13.61 11.70 0.17
C GLY A 5 -12.83 11.04 1.30
N MET A 6 -12.49 9.79 1.06
CA MET A 6 -11.67 8.97 1.95
C MET A 6 -10.52 8.37 1.16
N LYS A 7 -9.42 8.11 1.85
CA LYS A 7 -8.26 7.38 1.31
C LYS A 7 -8.17 6.01 1.98
N LEU A 8 -7.86 5.01 1.19
CA LEU A 8 -7.50 3.68 1.67
C LEU A 8 -6.00 3.50 1.49
N HIS A 9 -5.30 3.28 2.59
CA HIS A 9 -3.88 2.96 2.63
C HIS A 9 -3.73 1.48 2.93
N ILE A 10 -2.84 0.78 2.22
CA ILE A 10 -2.65 -0.66 2.42
C ILE A 10 -1.17 -1.01 2.49
N GLY A 11 -0.84 -1.94 3.38
CA GLY A 11 0.41 -2.67 3.38
C GLY A 11 0.23 -4.00 2.64
N VAL A 12 1.11 -4.28 1.67
CA VAL A 12 1.06 -5.50 0.86
C VAL A 12 2.38 -6.23 0.98
N ASP A 13 2.31 -7.51 1.27
CA ASP A 13 3.50 -8.36 1.30
C ASP A 13 4.13 -8.46 -0.08
N SER A 14 5.43 -8.21 -0.14
CA SER A 14 6.17 -8.15 -1.40
C SER A 14 6.43 -9.53 -2.03
N GLN A 15 6.21 -10.63 -1.31
CA GLN A 15 6.38 -11.98 -1.82
C GLN A 15 5.06 -12.57 -2.29
N THR A 16 4.03 -12.51 -1.47
CA THR A 16 2.72 -13.08 -1.75
C THR A 16 1.82 -12.16 -2.56
N GLY A 17 2.01 -10.85 -2.46
CA GLY A 17 1.12 -9.85 -3.06
C GLY A 17 -0.20 -9.67 -2.31
N LEU A 18 -0.33 -10.19 -1.10
CA LEU A 18 -1.53 -10.09 -0.26
C LEU A 18 -1.48 -8.87 0.65
N ALA A 19 -2.62 -8.23 0.86
CA ALA A 19 -2.73 -7.14 1.80
C ALA A 19 -2.72 -7.69 3.24
N HIS A 20 -1.80 -7.19 4.07
CA HIS A 20 -1.67 -7.59 5.48
C HIS A 20 -2.15 -6.51 6.45
N SER A 21 -2.14 -5.26 6.03
CA SER A 21 -2.60 -4.13 6.86
C SER A 21 -3.36 -3.10 6.02
N ALA A 22 -4.26 -2.37 6.66
CA ALA A 22 -5.03 -1.34 5.98
C ALA A 22 -5.49 -0.26 6.95
N VAL A 23 -5.48 0.98 6.50
CA VAL A 23 -5.97 2.15 7.22
C VAL A 23 -6.85 2.99 6.31
N VAL A 24 -7.99 3.42 6.80
CA VAL A 24 -8.88 4.35 6.08
C VAL A 24 -8.82 5.71 6.77
N THR A 25 -8.55 6.75 6.00
CA THR A 25 -8.46 8.12 6.49
C THR A 25 -9.37 9.06 5.71
N ALA A 26 -9.63 10.23 6.26
CA ALA A 26 -10.23 11.31 5.48
C ALA A 26 -9.29 11.75 4.36
N ALA A 27 -9.83 12.29 3.26
CA ALA A 27 -9.05 12.64 2.07
C ALA A 27 -7.98 13.72 2.30
N ASN A 28 -8.16 14.56 3.32
CA ASN A 28 -7.21 15.62 3.70
C ASN A 28 -6.00 15.11 4.49
N VAL A 29 -6.02 13.87 4.99
CA VAL A 29 -4.89 13.29 5.71
C VAL A 29 -3.76 12.98 4.72
N HIS A 30 -2.55 13.43 5.03
CA HIS A 30 -1.38 13.18 4.19
C HIS A 30 -0.95 11.70 4.29
N ASP A 31 -0.56 11.10 3.16
CA ASP A 31 -0.29 9.66 3.02
C ASP A 31 0.80 9.11 3.96
N LYS A 32 1.70 9.98 4.46
CA LYS A 32 2.74 9.60 5.43
C LYS A 32 2.20 9.27 6.83
N HIS A 33 1.06 9.86 7.22
CA HIS A 33 0.55 9.71 8.59
C HIS A 33 0.11 8.29 8.95
N PRO A 34 -0.56 7.51 8.08
CA PRO A 34 -0.95 6.14 8.39
C PRO A 34 0.19 5.11 8.30
N LEU A 35 1.40 5.51 7.89
CA LEU A 35 2.53 4.57 7.76
C LEU A 35 2.83 3.77 9.03
N PRO A 36 2.82 4.35 10.27
CA PRO A 36 3.05 3.58 11.49
C PRO A 36 2.06 2.44 11.72
N ASP A 37 0.82 2.61 11.25
CA ASP A 37 -0.26 1.65 11.42
C ASP A 37 -0.27 0.58 10.31
N LEU A 38 0.50 0.80 9.26
CA LEU A 38 0.72 -0.16 8.17
C LEU A 38 1.89 -1.09 8.43
N LEU A 39 2.80 -0.73 9.34
CA LEU A 39 3.97 -1.53 9.71
C LEU A 39 3.66 -2.40 10.93
N HIS A 40 4.03 -3.68 10.89
CA HIS A 40 3.82 -4.63 11.99
C HIS A 40 5.11 -4.99 12.75
N GLY A 41 6.28 -4.42 12.36
CA GLY A 41 7.54 -4.55 13.06
C GLY A 41 8.44 -5.72 12.63
N ASN A 42 7.92 -6.67 11.86
CA ASN A 42 8.66 -7.84 11.38
C ASN A 42 9.12 -7.73 9.92
N GLU A 43 8.92 -6.56 9.31
CA GLU A 43 9.35 -6.32 7.94
C GLU A 43 10.87 -6.44 7.81
N GLN A 44 11.31 -7.09 6.72
CA GLN A 44 12.71 -7.11 6.32
C GLN A 44 13.02 -6.01 5.30
N ARG A 45 12.03 -5.58 4.54
CA ARG A 45 12.13 -4.56 3.51
C ARG A 45 10.85 -3.74 3.44
N VAL A 46 10.98 -2.42 3.40
CA VAL A 46 9.85 -1.51 3.23
C VAL A 46 9.99 -0.79 1.90
N TYR A 47 9.00 -0.91 1.03
CA TYR A 47 8.92 -0.22 -0.25
C TYR A 47 7.81 0.82 -0.19
N GLY A 48 8.10 2.01 -0.67
CA GLY A 48 7.14 3.12 -0.72
C GLY A 48 7.47 4.07 -1.86
N ASP A 49 6.55 4.96 -2.15
CA ASP A 49 6.81 6.05 -3.10
C ASP A 49 7.67 7.16 -2.45
N SER A 50 7.93 8.21 -3.21
CA SER A 50 8.76 9.33 -2.75
C SER A 50 8.10 10.17 -1.64
N ALA A 51 6.80 10.04 -1.39
CA ALA A 51 6.13 10.70 -0.27
C ALA A 51 6.60 10.15 1.08
N TYR A 52 7.06 8.88 1.10
CA TYR A 52 7.59 8.23 2.29
C TYR A 52 9.10 8.40 2.49
N ALA A 53 9.81 9.04 1.57
CA ALA A 53 11.27 9.23 1.64
C ALA A 53 11.74 9.97 2.90
N SER A 54 10.88 10.83 3.46
CA SER A 54 11.16 11.56 4.71
C SER A 54 10.87 10.75 5.99
N GLN A 55 10.36 9.53 5.87
CA GLN A 55 9.90 8.70 7.00
C GLN A 55 10.93 7.66 7.45
N LYS A 56 12.18 7.78 7.04
CA LYS A 56 13.26 6.82 7.34
C LYS A 56 13.43 6.54 8.84
N ALA A 57 13.40 7.58 9.67
CA ALA A 57 13.52 7.44 11.12
C ALA A 57 12.32 6.69 11.73
N LEU A 58 11.11 6.94 11.22
CA LEU A 58 9.90 6.26 11.65
C LEU A 58 9.92 4.78 11.23
N ILE A 59 10.34 4.47 10.00
CA ILE A 59 10.51 3.08 9.54
C ILE A 59 11.51 2.35 10.43
N ALA A 60 12.66 2.97 10.72
CA ALA A 60 13.67 2.36 11.59
C ALA A 60 13.16 2.14 13.03
N SER A 61 12.31 3.02 13.55
CA SER A 61 11.70 2.87 14.87
C SER A 61 10.65 1.76 14.91
N LYS A 62 9.76 1.69 13.92
CA LYS A 62 8.63 0.75 13.88
C LYS A 62 9.02 -0.63 13.37
N ALA A 63 9.96 -0.70 12.43
CA ALA A 63 10.46 -1.93 11.82
C ALA A 63 12.00 -1.94 11.85
N PRO A 64 12.62 -2.16 13.02
CA PRO A 64 14.08 -1.99 13.21
C PRO A 64 14.93 -2.96 12.38
N LYS A 65 14.37 -4.10 11.94
CA LYS A 65 15.04 -5.06 11.07
C LYS A 65 14.86 -4.74 9.59
N ALA A 66 14.01 -3.79 9.25
CA ALA A 66 13.68 -3.48 7.86
C ALA A 66 14.76 -2.61 7.20
N ARG A 67 15.11 -2.97 5.96
CA ARG A 67 15.82 -2.07 5.06
C ARG A 67 14.83 -1.17 4.35
N ASP A 68 15.11 0.14 4.35
CA ASP A 68 14.30 1.13 3.66
C ASP A 68 14.60 1.15 2.16
N PHE A 69 13.62 0.77 1.35
CA PHE A 69 13.63 0.81 -0.11
C PHE A 69 12.63 1.83 -0.67
N THR A 70 12.22 2.83 0.10
CA THR A 70 11.37 3.90 -0.42
C THR A 70 12.06 4.62 -1.59
N ASN A 71 11.26 5.08 -2.55
CA ASN A 71 11.76 5.83 -3.69
C ASN A 71 12.26 7.20 -3.22
N GLN A 72 13.41 7.60 -3.73
CA GLN A 72 13.99 8.92 -3.45
C GLN A 72 13.60 9.91 -4.56
N ARG A 73 13.61 11.19 -4.23
CA ARG A 73 13.41 12.24 -5.24
C ARG A 73 14.54 12.21 -6.26
N THR A 74 14.17 12.23 -7.55
CA THR A 74 15.12 12.18 -8.67
C THR A 74 15.45 13.55 -9.25
N ARG A 75 14.70 14.60 -8.89
CA ARG A 75 14.96 15.98 -9.32
C ARG A 75 15.53 16.80 -8.18
N ARG A 76 16.67 17.43 -8.44
CA ARG A 76 17.29 18.44 -7.57
C ARG A 76 17.69 19.63 -8.45
N ALA A 77 17.27 20.83 -8.09
CA ALA A 77 17.60 22.09 -8.81
C ALA A 77 17.39 22.04 -10.34
N GLY A 78 16.35 21.31 -10.80
CA GLY A 78 16.03 21.21 -12.23
C GLY A 78 16.68 20.02 -12.95
N GLU A 79 17.75 19.47 -12.41
CA GLU A 79 18.44 18.31 -13.01
C GLU A 79 17.84 16.96 -12.55
N VAL A 80 17.91 15.98 -13.42
CA VAL A 80 17.43 14.61 -13.17
C VAL A 80 18.62 13.69 -12.86
N ASP A 81 18.63 13.10 -11.69
CA ASP A 81 19.56 12.06 -11.31
C ASP A 81 19.12 10.72 -11.94
N GLU A 82 19.74 10.37 -13.08
CA GLU A 82 19.43 9.15 -13.82
C GLU A 82 19.79 7.86 -13.06
N VAL A 83 20.84 7.90 -12.23
CA VAL A 83 21.24 6.75 -11.40
C VAL A 83 20.16 6.48 -10.35
N GLN A 84 19.68 7.55 -9.68
CA GLN A 84 18.60 7.43 -8.71
C GLN A 84 17.29 7.01 -9.39
N ARG A 85 17.02 7.48 -10.61
CA ARG A 85 15.86 7.10 -11.41
C ARG A 85 15.88 5.60 -11.73
N ALA A 86 17.02 5.04 -12.14
CA ALA A 86 17.19 3.62 -12.40
C ALA A 86 16.98 2.78 -11.12
N LYS A 87 17.52 3.21 -9.97
CA LYS A 87 17.28 2.57 -8.66
C LYS A 87 15.80 2.58 -8.30
N ASN A 88 15.12 3.70 -8.48
CA ASN A 88 13.68 3.82 -8.19
C ASN A 88 12.84 2.92 -9.10
N ARG A 89 13.22 2.73 -10.37
CA ARG A 89 12.52 1.85 -11.32
C ARG A 89 12.46 0.39 -10.81
N ASN A 90 13.57 -0.12 -10.28
CA ASN A 90 13.61 -1.46 -9.70
C ASN A 90 12.72 -1.58 -8.45
N LYS A 91 12.75 -0.60 -7.58
CA LYS A 91 11.90 -0.54 -6.39
C LYS A 91 10.40 -0.45 -6.77
N SER A 92 10.07 0.31 -7.80
CA SER A 92 8.70 0.49 -8.29
C SER A 92 8.08 -0.80 -8.84
N ARG A 93 8.90 -1.73 -9.38
CA ARG A 93 8.40 -3.06 -9.80
C ARG A 93 7.83 -3.86 -8.62
N VAL A 94 8.50 -3.82 -7.46
CA VAL A 94 7.98 -4.49 -6.26
C VAL A 94 6.72 -3.77 -5.76
N ARG A 95 6.75 -2.43 -5.72
CA ARG A 95 5.60 -1.61 -5.30
C ARG A 95 4.35 -1.83 -6.16
N ALA A 96 4.51 -2.18 -7.44
CA ALA A 96 3.38 -2.46 -8.34
C ALA A 96 2.43 -3.57 -7.83
N ARG A 97 2.86 -4.42 -6.89
CA ARG A 97 1.99 -5.42 -6.26
C ARG A 97 0.82 -4.79 -5.49
N VAL A 98 1.02 -3.61 -4.92
CA VAL A 98 -0.05 -2.82 -4.29
C VAL A 98 -1.14 -2.47 -5.30
N GLU A 99 -0.76 -2.14 -6.52
CA GLU A 99 -1.68 -1.77 -7.60
C GLU A 99 -2.55 -2.96 -8.03
N HIS A 100 -2.02 -4.20 -7.96
CA HIS A 100 -2.80 -5.42 -8.22
C HIS A 100 -3.94 -5.58 -7.22
N VAL A 101 -3.68 -5.37 -5.93
CA VAL A 101 -4.73 -5.44 -4.91
C VAL A 101 -5.80 -4.37 -5.17
N PHE A 102 -5.40 -3.13 -5.43
CA PHE A 102 -6.34 -2.07 -5.78
C PHE A 102 -7.12 -2.35 -7.06
N ALA A 103 -6.48 -2.95 -8.08
CA ALA A 103 -7.17 -3.33 -9.32
C ALA A 103 -8.27 -4.36 -9.05
N VAL A 104 -8.00 -5.38 -8.23
CA VAL A 104 -9.00 -6.39 -7.83
C VAL A 104 -10.15 -5.72 -7.07
N VAL A 105 -9.84 -4.94 -6.04
CA VAL A 105 -10.84 -4.26 -5.21
C VAL A 105 -11.72 -3.32 -6.04
N LYS A 106 -11.16 -2.57 -6.98
CA LYS A 106 -11.90 -1.65 -7.83
C LYS A 106 -12.72 -2.36 -8.91
N ARG A 107 -12.15 -3.35 -9.58
CA ARG A 107 -12.78 -4.02 -10.74
C ARG A 107 -13.84 -5.04 -10.32
N LEU A 108 -13.53 -5.89 -9.33
CA LEU A 108 -14.43 -6.98 -8.95
C LEU A 108 -15.47 -6.53 -7.92
N TRP A 109 -15.13 -5.63 -7.01
CA TRP A 109 -16.06 -5.19 -5.96
C TRP A 109 -16.56 -3.75 -6.12
N GLY A 110 -16.23 -3.10 -7.23
CA GLY A 110 -16.73 -1.75 -7.54
C GLY A 110 -16.40 -0.72 -6.47
N PHE A 111 -15.22 -0.87 -5.81
CA PHE A 111 -14.79 0.02 -4.72
C PHE A 111 -14.22 1.32 -5.28
N THR A 112 -15.07 2.10 -5.95
CA THR A 112 -14.67 3.35 -6.62
C THR A 112 -15.24 4.60 -5.94
N LYS A 113 -16.30 4.44 -5.14
CA LYS A 113 -16.99 5.56 -4.48
C LYS A 113 -17.29 5.23 -3.03
N VAL A 114 -17.28 6.27 -2.19
CA VAL A 114 -17.80 6.22 -0.82
C VAL A 114 -19.31 5.96 -0.87
N ARG A 115 -19.81 4.98 -0.12
CA ARG A 115 -21.24 4.61 -0.11
C ARG A 115 -21.96 4.96 1.18
N TYR A 116 -21.23 5.05 2.28
CA TYR A 116 -21.81 5.27 3.61
C TYR A 116 -21.39 6.61 4.20
N ARG A 117 -22.20 7.15 5.08
CA ARG A 117 -21.79 8.26 5.93
C ARG A 117 -20.85 7.77 7.04
N GLY A 118 -19.78 8.53 7.28
CA GLY A 118 -18.81 8.26 8.33
C GLY A 118 -17.68 7.33 7.91
N LEU A 119 -16.54 7.51 8.59
CA LEU A 119 -15.32 6.81 8.30
C LEU A 119 -15.44 5.30 8.59
N GLN A 120 -16.01 4.95 9.73
CA GLN A 120 -16.05 3.57 10.24
C GLN A 120 -16.82 2.61 9.31
N LYS A 121 -18.00 3.00 8.82
CA LYS A 121 -18.78 2.15 7.90
C LYS A 121 -18.07 1.93 6.56
N ASN A 122 -17.37 2.96 6.05
CA ASN A 122 -16.58 2.83 4.84
C ASN A 122 -15.30 2.03 5.08
N ALA A 123 -14.68 2.12 6.26
CA ALA A 123 -13.55 1.30 6.66
C ALA A 123 -13.93 -0.19 6.71
N THR A 124 -15.05 -0.54 7.35
CA THR A 124 -15.56 -1.92 7.37
C THR A 124 -15.74 -2.47 5.95
N ARG A 125 -16.35 -1.68 5.06
CA ARG A 125 -16.51 -2.08 3.65
C ARG A 125 -15.16 -2.26 2.95
N ALA A 126 -14.19 -1.37 3.20
CA ALA A 126 -12.84 -1.47 2.64
C ALA A 126 -12.14 -2.73 3.10
N PHE A 127 -12.18 -3.04 4.40
CA PHE A 127 -11.55 -4.24 4.96
C PHE A 127 -12.19 -5.52 4.45
N THR A 128 -13.53 -5.57 4.32
CA THR A 128 -14.23 -6.69 3.68
C THR A 128 -13.78 -6.88 2.23
N ALA A 129 -13.68 -5.79 1.45
CA ALA A 129 -13.25 -5.86 0.06
C ALA A 129 -11.78 -6.33 -0.05
N LEU A 130 -10.90 -5.93 0.87
CA LEU A 130 -9.51 -6.38 0.91
C LEU A 130 -9.39 -7.87 1.29
N ALA A 131 -10.19 -8.33 2.26
CA ALA A 131 -10.23 -9.75 2.63
C ALA A 131 -10.67 -10.62 1.44
N LEU A 132 -11.73 -10.23 0.74
CA LEU A 132 -12.18 -10.89 -0.49
C LEU A 132 -11.14 -10.81 -1.61
N ALA A 133 -10.43 -9.69 -1.74
CA ALA A 133 -9.35 -9.54 -2.71
C ALA A 133 -8.20 -10.51 -2.42
N ASN A 134 -7.82 -10.69 -1.16
CA ASN A 134 -6.80 -11.66 -0.76
C ASN A 134 -7.22 -13.10 -1.13
N ILE A 135 -8.45 -13.51 -0.82
CA ILE A 135 -9.00 -14.83 -1.20
C ILE A 135 -8.95 -14.99 -2.73
N TYR A 136 -9.36 -13.97 -3.48
CA TYR A 136 -9.32 -14.02 -4.94
C TYR A 136 -7.90 -14.14 -5.48
N LEU A 137 -6.94 -13.40 -4.94
CA LEU A 137 -5.55 -13.41 -5.37
C LEU A 137 -4.87 -14.76 -5.10
N CYS A 138 -5.18 -15.41 -3.98
CA CYS A 138 -4.62 -16.72 -3.64
C CYS A 138 -5.49 -17.90 -4.07
N ARG A 139 -6.59 -17.69 -4.82
CA ARG A 139 -7.57 -18.72 -5.20
C ARG A 139 -6.97 -19.97 -5.84
N SER A 140 -5.99 -19.81 -6.72
CA SER A 140 -5.35 -20.95 -7.41
C SER A 140 -4.61 -21.85 -6.43
N HIS A 141 -3.95 -21.24 -5.43
CA HIS A 141 -3.28 -21.95 -4.34
C HIS A 141 -4.30 -22.69 -3.46
N LEU A 142 -5.36 -22.00 -3.06
CA LEU A 142 -6.44 -22.59 -2.25
C LEU A 142 -7.13 -23.76 -2.96
N LEU A 143 -7.45 -23.60 -4.25
CA LEU A 143 -8.07 -24.65 -5.04
C LEU A 143 -7.14 -25.86 -5.25
N GLY A 144 -5.83 -25.62 -5.35
CA GLY A 144 -4.84 -26.70 -5.46
C GLY A 144 -4.71 -27.55 -4.18
N GLN A 145 -5.04 -26.97 -3.01
CA GLN A 145 -5.04 -27.69 -1.72
C GLN A 145 -6.32 -28.54 -1.51
N VAL A 146 -7.40 -28.24 -2.22
CA VAL A 146 -8.70 -28.93 -2.07
C VAL A 146 -8.85 -30.12 -3.05
N ARG A 147 -7.96 -30.24 -4.03
CA ARG A 147 -7.96 -31.40 -4.94
C ARG A 147 -7.31 -32.60 -4.25
N PRO A 148 -8.04 -33.70 -4.05
CA PRO A 148 -7.47 -34.97 -3.56
C PRO A 148 -6.43 -35.53 -4.50
#